data_26560163e6eda462b6000f8419e37fdc
#
_entry.id   26560163e6eda462b6000f8419e37fdc
#
_cell.length_a   1.000
_cell.length_b   1.000
_cell.length_c   1.000
_cell.angle_alpha   90.00
_cell.angle_beta   90.00
_cell.angle_gamma   90.00
#
_symmetry.space_group_name_H-M   'P 1'
#
loop_
_entity.id
_entity.type
_entity.pdbx_description
1 polymer ?
#
loop_
_entity_poly.entity_id
_entity_poly.type
_entity_poly.pdbx_seq_one_letter_code
_entity_poly.pdbx_strand_id
1 'polypeptide(L)'
;MNHSANFGVEGPSDDPAIIRKREQAAMNMLGTLMLSLGTPMMLAGDEFGNSQSGNNNAYAQDNDITWLNWDWMYQTRKTMQMHRLDTVSRLLSIRKSLGLYHHEEFFTRLTQLGLFKPSSRVQWYLPDGTTPMDRDWFDTTIRSFAMRLLSQDEVDVLIVINGVDEVRRFTLPSDCSWQCDWSSATAVGLRPAPGDRLQRIGKN
;
A
#
# COMPACT_ATOMS: atom_id res chain seq x y z
N MET A 1 0.37 -14.09 -19.50
CA MET A 1 1.33 -12.97 -19.52
C MET A 1 1.74 -12.69 -18.09
N ASN A 2 3.03 -12.66 -17.79
CA ASN A 2 3.53 -12.17 -16.50
C ASN A 2 3.93 -10.72 -16.66
N HIS A 3 3.39 -9.86 -15.79
CA HIS A 3 3.87 -8.49 -15.64
C HIS A 3 4.79 -8.46 -14.43
N SER A 4 6.09 -8.32 -14.67
CA SER A 4 7.11 -8.25 -13.64
C SER A 4 8.08 -7.12 -13.92
N ALA A 5 8.72 -6.61 -12.89
CA ALA A 5 9.78 -5.62 -13.00
C ALA A 5 11.02 -6.13 -12.26
N ASN A 6 12.12 -6.29 -12.99
CA ASN A 6 13.39 -6.73 -12.43
C ASN A 6 14.32 -5.57 -12.04
N PHE A 7 13.92 -4.33 -12.35
CA PHE A 7 14.69 -3.10 -12.10
C PHE A 7 16.09 -3.10 -12.74
N GLY A 8 16.22 -3.76 -13.90
CA GLY A 8 17.41 -3.77 -14.73
C GLY A 8 18.32 -4.98 -14.57
N VAL A 9 18.04 -5.88 -13.63
CA VAL A 9 18.84 -7.11 -13.40
C VAL A 9 17.90 -8.30 -13.20
N GLU A 10 18.11 -9.37 -13.94
CA GLU A 10 17.40 -10.62 -13.75
C GLU A 10 17.96 -11.38 -12.54
N GLY A 11 17.07 -11.98 -11.74
CA GLY A 11 17.45 -12.74 -10.56
C GLY A 11 17.95 -11.89 -9.38
N PRO A 12 18.69 -12.47 -8.43
CA PRO A 12 19.26 -11.78 -7.28
C PRO A 12 20.23 -10.67 -7.67
N SER A 13 20.35 -9.66 -6.83
CA SER A 13 21.29 -8.54 -7.03
C SER A 13 21.86 -8.10 -5.69
N ASP A 14 23.14 -7.78 -5.67
CA ASP A 14 23.83 -7.18 -4.52
C ASP A 14 23.91 -5.65 -4.63
N ASP A 15 23.39 -5.06 -5.73
CA ASP A 15 23.33 -3.61 -5.89
C ASP A 15 22.30 -3.00 -4.93
N PRO A 16 22.75 -2.17 -3.98
CA PRO A 16 21.84 -1.55 -3.01
C PRO A 16 20.76 -0.67 -3.63
N ALA A 17 21.00 -0.10 -4.82
CA ALA A 17 20.02 0.73 -5.50
C ALA A 17 18.89 -0.13 -6.09
N ILE A 18 19.23 -1.27 -6.69
CA ILE A 18 18.24 -2.23 -7.20
C ILE A 18 17.45 -2.84 -6.05
N ILE A 19 18.13 -3.26 -4.98
CA ILE A 19 17.48 -3.83 -3.80
C ILE A 19 16.46 -2.84 -3.22
N ARG A 20 16.85 -1.57 -3.04
CA ARG A 20 15.93 -0.52 -2.53
C ARG A 20 14.71 -0.33 -3.42
N LYS A 21 14.88 -0.29 -4.76
CA LYS A 21 13.76 -0.14 -5.69
C LYS A 21 12.80 -1.33 -5.62
N ARG A 22 13.33 -2.55 -5.54
CA ARG A 22 12.53 -3.77 -5.38
C ARG A 22 11.75 -3.76 -4.08
N GLU A 23 12.40 -3.38 -2.96
CA GLU A 23 11.73 -3.27 -1.67
C GLU A 23 10.65 -2.19 -1.69
N GLN A 24 10.93 -1.02 -2.26
CA GLN A 24 9.94 0.05 -2.39
C GLN A 24 8.72 -0.43 -3.18
N ALA A 25 8.93 -1.12 -4.29
CA ALA A 25 7.84 -1.67 -5.09
C ALA A 25 7.04 -2.72 -4.32
N ALA A 26 7.71 -3.62 -3.60
CA ALA A 26 7.06 -4.61 -2.76
C ALA A 26 6.21 -3.96 -1.66
N MET A 27 6.74 -2.93 -0.98
CA MET A 27 5.99 -2.18 0.04
C MET A 27 4.79 -1.46 -0.56
N ASN A 28 4.92 -0.85 -1.75
CA ASN A 28 3.81 -0.21 -2.45
C ASN A 28 2.69 -1.22 -2.76
N MET A 29 3.05 -2.40 -3.25
CA MET A 29 2.08 -3.46 -3.58
C MET A 29 1.40 -4.01 -2.33
N LEU A 30 2.16 -4.29 -1.27
CA LEU A 30 1.62 -4.75 0.02
C LEU A 30 0.66 -3.71 0.63
N GLY A 31 1.05 -2.43 0.62
CA GLY A 31 0.20 -1.34 1.08
C GLY A 31 -1.09 -1.26 0.27
N THR A 32 -1.00 -1.31 -1.05
CA THR A 32 -2.16 -1.28 -1.94
C THR A 32 -3.09 -2.46 -1.68
N LEU A 33 -2.54 -3.69 -1.57
CA LEU A 33 -3.31 -4.90 -1.27
C LEU A 33 -4.04 -4.79 0.06
N MET A 34 -3.32 -4.42 1.12
CA MET A 34 -3.89 -4.39 2.48
C MET A 34 -4.89 -3.25 2.69
N LEU A 35 -4.77 -2.15 1.94
CA LEU A 35 -5.68 -1.01 2.02
C LEU A 35 -6.79 -1.05 0.96
N SER A 36 -6.83 -2.07 0.11
CA SER A 36 -7.92 -2.30 -0.83
C SER A 36 -9.16 -2.87 -0.14
N LEU A 37 -10.33 -2.58 -0.71
CA LEU A 37 -11.58 -3.22 -0.28
C LEU A 37 -11.61 -4.69 -0.66
N GLY A 38 -12.40 -5.45 0.10
CA GLY A 38 -12.50 -6.90 -0.07
C GLY A 38 -11.51 -7.65 0.79
N THR A 39 -11.50 -8.97 0.69
CA THR A 39 -10.59 -9.82 1.45
C THR A 39 -9.21 -9.83 0.80
N PRO A 40 -8.15 -9.36 1.46
CA PRO A 40 -6.81 -9.42 0.90
C PRO A 40 -6.36 -10.88 0.79
N MET A 41 -5.84 -11.25 -0.37
CA MET A 41 -5.25 -12.56 -0.60
C MET A 41 -3.77 -12.41 -0.90
N MET A 42 -2.93 -13.08 -0.15
CA MET A 42 -1.48 -13.05 -0.24
C MET A 42 -0.93 -14.47 -0.26
N LEU A 43 0.07 -14.74 -1.08
CA LEU A 43 0.75 -16.02 -1.07
C LEU A 43 1.56 -16.15 0.23
N ALA A 44 1.53 -17.36 0.83
CA ALA A 44 2.35 -17.63 2.00
C ALA A 44 3.84 -17.40 1.70
N GLY A 45 4.49 -16.60 2.54
CA GLY A 45 5.88 -16.20 2.36
C GLY A 45 6.06 -14.78 1.81
N ASP A 46 5.08 -14.19 1.13
CA ASP A 46 5.17 -12.81 0.63
C ASP A 46 5.33 -11.81 1.78
N GLU A 47 4.76 -12.12 2.95
CA GLU A 47 4.85 -11.30 4.16
C GLU A 47 6.28 -11.11 4.68
N PHE A 48 7.18 -12.00 4.32
CA PHE A 48 8.61 -11.86 4.63
C PHE A 48 9.51 -11.90 3.38
N GLY A 49 8.89 -11.88 2.18
CA GLY A 49 9.60 -11.74 0.92
C GLY A 49 10.23 -13.01 0.41
N ASN A 50 9.49 -14.12 0.50
CA ASN A 50 9.88 -15.36 -0.16
C ASN A 50 10.17 -15.15 -1.64
N SER A 51 11.08 -15.93 -2.19
CA SER A 51 11.50 -15.84 -3.59
C SER A 51 11.60 -17.23 -4.19
N GLN A 52 11.11 -17.38 -5.41
CA GLN A 52 11.27 -18.58 -6.22
C GLN A 52 12.50 -18.49 -7.15
N SER A 53 13.46 -17.59 -6.81
CA SER A 53 14.73 -17.41 -7.54
C SER A 53 14.56 -17.14 -9.05
N GLY A 54 13.50 -16.40 -9.41
CA GLY A 54 13.19 -16.07 -10.81
C GLY A 54 12.33 -17.11 -11.54
N ASN A 55 12.02 -18.24 -10.92
CA ASN A 55 11.09 -19.21 -11.51
C ASN A 55 9.64 -18.69 -11.38
N ASN A 56 8.99 -18.38 -12.51
CA ASN A 56 7.64 -17.86 -12.54
C ASN A 56 6.55 -18.95 -12.52
N ASN A 57 6.93 -20.21 -12.55
CA ASN A 57 6.00 -21.34 -12.50
C ASN A 57 6.65 -22.54 -11.77
N ALA A 58 6.63 -22.47 -10.47
CA ALA A 58 7.14 -23.55 -9.61
C ALA A 58 6.10 -24.66 -9.34
N TYR A 59 5.05 -24.75 -10.16
CA TYR A 59 4.03 -25.79 -10.06
C TYR A 59 4.63 -27.17 -10.07
N ALA A 60 4.17 -28.03 -9.18
CA ALA A 60 4.63 -29.42 -8.98
C ALA A 60 6.14 -29.56 -8.64
N GLN A 61 6.80 -28.51 -8.17
CA GLN A 61 8.17 -28.59 -7.65
C GLN A 61 8.12 -28.72 -6.12
N ASP A 62 8.65 -29.82 -5.61
CA ASP A 62 8.80 -30.06 -4.17
C ASP A 62 10.30 -29.98 -3.81
N ASN A 63 10.82 -28.77 -3.78
CA ASN A 63 12.24 -28.49 -3.52
C ASN A 63 12.41 -27.08 -2.93
N ASP A 64 13.64 -26.64 -2.73
CA ASP A 64 14.04 -25.35 -2.15
C ASP A 64 13.54 -24.12 -2.93
N ILE A 65 13.14 -24.28 -4.20
CA ILE A 65 12.49 -23.18 -4.95
C ILE A 65 11.11 -22.83 -4.38
N THR A 66 10.38 -23.82 -3.91
CA THR A 66 9.02 -23.63 -3.39
C THR A 66 8.94 -23.64 -1.86
N TRP A 67 9.92 -24.23 -1.20
CA TRP A 67 9.93 -24.28 0.25
C TRP A 67 10.19 -22.89 0.85
N LEU A 68 9.51 -22.60 1.95
CA LEU A 68 9.72 -21.37 2.69
C LEU A 68 10.99 -21.47 3.53
N ASN A 69 11.91 -20.56 3.31
CA ASN A 69 13.12 -20.48 4.14
C ASN A 69 12.82 -19.69 5.43
N TRP A 70 12.99 -20.34 6.57
CA TRP A 70 12.77 -19.78 7.91
C TRP A 70 14.06 -19.39 8.64
N ASP A 71 15.23 -19.58 8.06
CA ASP A 71 16.54 -19.36 8.70
C ASP A 71 16.74 -17.90 9.14
N TRP A 72 16.07 -16.95 8.47
CA TRP A 72 16.13 -15.55 8.82
C TRP A 72 15.57 -15.26 10.24
N MET A 73 14.69 -16.10 10.77
CA MET A 73 14.12 -15.94 12.12
C MET A 73 15.16 -16.09 13.23
N TYR A 74 16.25 -16.81 12.96
CA TYR A 74 17.31 -17.06 13.95
C TYR A 74 18.44 -16.04 13.85
N GLN A 75 18.32 -15.03 12.97
CA GLN A 75 19.32 -13.99 12.84
C GLN A 75 19.28 -13.01 14.02
N THR A 76 20.44 -12.65 14.55
CA THR A 76 20.57 -11.71 15.66
C THR A 76 20.37 -10.24 15.25
N ARG A 77 20.50 -9.93 13.97
CA ARG A 77 20.26 -8.60 13.41
C ARG A 77 18.93 -8.55 12.69
N LYS A 78 18.28 -7.39 12.70
CA LYS A 78 17.03 -7.16 12.01
C LYS A 78 17.28 -7.30 10.50
N THR A 79 16.62 -8.29 9.87
CA THR A 79 16.72 -8.58 8.44
C THR A 79 15.63 -7.87 7.64
N MET A 80 15.77 -7.84 6.32
CA MET A 80 14.72 -7.32 5.43
C MET A 80 13.41 -8.11 5.58
N GLN A 81 13.51 -9.42 5.79
CA GLN A 81 12.36 -10.29 6.04
C GLN A 81 11.58 -9.85 7.29
N MET A 82 12.28 -9.58 8.38
CA MET A 82 11.66 -9.05 9.61
C MET A 82 10.99 -7.70 9.36
N HIS A 83 11.61 -6.81 8.58
CA HIS A 83 11.02 -5.52 8.23
C HIS A 83 9.73 -5.67 7.42
N ARG A 84 9.70 -6.60 6.46
CA ARG A 84 8.48 -6.87 5.69
C ARG A 84 7.38 -7.42 6.58
N LEU A 85 7.70 -8.38 7.44
CA LEU A 85 6.74 -8.95 8.38
C LEU A 85 6.17 -7.88 9.31
N ASP A 86 7.02 -7.00 9.86
CA ASP A 86 6.60 -5.87 10.69
C ASP A 86 5.65 -4.95 9.90
N THR A 87 5.96 -4.69 8.62
CA THR A 87 5.12 -3.87 7.74
C THR A 87 3.75 -4.50 7.51
N VAL A 88 3.71 -5.77 7.15
CA VAL A 88 2.44 -6.50 6.94
C VAL A 88 1.63 -6.52 8.23
N SER A 89 2.26 -6.82 9.37
CA SER A 89 1.61 -6.80 10.69
C SER A 89 1.03 -5.42 11.01
N ARG A 90 1.77 -4.34 10.70
CA ARG A 90 1.29 -2.96 10.88
C ARG A 90 0.10 -2.65 9.98
N LEU A 91 0.17 -2.99 8.69
CA LEU A 91 -0.92 -2.77 7.73
C LEU A 91 -2.18 -3.54 8.12
N LEU A 92 -2.05 -4.79 8.58
CA LEU A 92 -3.17 -5.58 9.09
C LEU A 92 -3.78 -4.94 10.35
N SER A 93 -2.94 -4.40 11.24
CA SER A 93 -3.41 -3.68 12.44
C SER A 93 -4.19 -2.42 12.07
N ILE A 94 -3.68 -1.63 11.10
CA ILE A 94 -4.37 -0.46 10.56
C ILE A 94 -5.71 -0.90 9.96
N ARG A 95 -5.70 -1.89 9.06
CA ARG A 95 -6.92 -2.42 8.43
C ARG A 95 -7.95 -2.85 9.47
N LYS A 96 -7.52 -3.59 10.50
CA LYS A 96 -8.39 -4.07 11.58
C LYS A 96 -8.97 -2.93 12.41
N SER A 97 -8.23 -1.85 12.62
CA SER A 97 -8.70 -0.68 13.38
C SER A 97 -9.67 0.20 12.60
N LEU A 98 -9.78 0.01 11.29
CA LEU A 98 -10.66 0.79 10.41
C LEU A 98 -11.96 0.01 10.17
N GLY A 99 -13.04 0.39 10.82
CA GLY A 99 -14.38 -0.22 10.66
C GLY A 99 -14.87 -0.25 9.21
N LEU A 100 -14.32 0.61 8.36
CA LEU A 100 -14.59 0.66 6.92
C LEU A 100 -14.39 -0.68 6.20
N TYR A 101 -13.47 -1.52 6.67
CA TYR A 101 -13.14 -2.80 6.06
C TYR A 101 -13.91 -3.98 6.64
N HIS A 102 -14.75 -3.75 7.65
CA HIS A 102 -15.55 -4.79 8.29
C HIS A 102 -16.89 -5.04 7.58
N HIS A 103 -17.20 -4.26 6.55
CA HIS A 103 -18.42 -4.44 5.77
C HIS A 103 -18.22 -5.49 4.68
N GLU A 104 -19.18 -6.41 4.58
CA GLU A 104 -19.20 -7.46 3.55
C GLU A 104 -19.62 -6.93 2.17
N GLU A 105 -20.20 -5.72 2.11
CA GLU A 105 -20.76 -5.12 0.92
C GLU A 105 -19.86 -4.03 0.33
N PHE A 106 -19.85 -3.92 -0.99
CA PHE A 106 -19.20 -2.80 -1.67
C PHE A 106 -19.86 -1.47 -1.30
N PHE A 107 -19.10 -0.40 -1.23
CA PHE A 107 -19.60 0.94 -0.84
C PHE A 107 -20.82 1.42 -1.65
N THR A 108 -20.88 1.08 -2.94
CA THR A 108 -22.03 1.40 -3.80
C THR A 108 -23.32 0.71 -3.36
N ARG A 109 -23.24 -0.54 -2.91
CA ARG A 109 -24.42 -1.29 -2.47
C ARG A 109 -24.92 -0.81 -1.11
N LEU A 110 -24.03 -0.46 -0.21
CA LEU A 110 -24.37 0.14 1.08
C LEU A 110 -25.15 1.47 0.88
N THR A 111 -24.77 2.24 -0.14
CA THR A 111 -25.49 3.47 -0.52
C THR A 111 -26.90 3.17 -1.02
N GLN A 112 -27.09 2.12 -1.86
CA GLN A 112 -28.39 1.69 -2.37
C GLN A 112 -29.32 1.17 -1.28
N LEU A 113 -28.77 0.55 -0.24
CA LEU A 113 -29.54 0.07 0.92
C LEU A 113 -29.92 1.19 1.90
N GLY A 114 -29.56 2.44 1.61
CA GLY A 114 -29.84 3.60 2.48
C GLY A 114 -29.02 3.61 3.78
N LEU A 115 -28.09 2.68 3.93
CA LEU A 115 -27.20 2.61 5.09
C LEU A 115 -26.17 3.73 5.08
N PHE A 116 -25.99 4.38 3.92
CA PHE A 116 -25.13 5.55 3.77
C PHE A 116 -25.80 6.58 2.87
N LYS A 117 -25.56 7.87 3.15
CA LYS A 117 -26.03 8.96 2.28
C LYS A 117 -25.36 8.87 0.91
N PRO A 118 -26.03 9.31 -0.19
CA PRO A 118 -25.52 9.22 -1.57
C PRO A 118 -24.24 9.99 -1.86
N SER A 119 -23.82 10.91 -0.98
CA SER A 119 -22.49 11.50 -1.06
C SER A 119 -21.46 10.37 -0.89
N SER A 120 -20.88 9.97 -2.00
CA SER A 120 -19.96 8.84 -2.09
C SER A 120 -19.01 8.78 -0.89
N ARG A 121 -18.94 7.62 -0.24
CA ARG A 121 -17.94 7.37 0.82
C ARG A 121 -16.51 7.47 0.31
N VAL A 122 -16.33 7.57 -0.98
CA VAL A 122 -15.03 7.68 -1.64
C VAL A 122 -14.96 9.01 -2.35
N GLN A 123 -13.97 9.80 -2.01
CA GLN A 123 -13.62 11.04 -2.68
C GLN A 123 -12.22 10.91 -3.28
N TRP A 124 -12.06 11.38 -4.50
CA TRP A 124 -10.81 11.34 -5.24
C TRP A 124 -10.23 12.73 -5.38
N TYR A 125 -8.91 12.84 -5.33
CA TYR A 125 -8.19 14.08 -5.44
C TYR A 125 -6.97 13.93 -6.35
N LEU A 126 -6.75 14.90 -7.20
CA LEU A 126 -5.49 15.10 -7.90
C LEU A 126 -4.44 15.69 -6.93
N PRO A 127 -3.15 15.70 -7.30
CA PRO A 127 -2.10 16.24 -6.43
C PRO A 127 -2.32 17.70 -6.00
N ASP A 128 -2.97 18.50 -6.82
CA ASP A 128 -3.32 19.91 -6.52
C ASP A 128 -4.52 20.06 -5.57
N GLY A 129 -5.16 18.96 -5.18
CA GLY A 129 -6.33 18.92 -4.30
C GLY A 129 -7.66 19.06 -5.03
N THR A 130 -7.68 19.16 -6.35
CA THR A 130 -8.92 19.20 -7.14
C THR A 130 -9.52 17.81 -7.30
N THR A 131 -10.85 17.75 -7.50
CA THR A 131 -11.54 16.49 -7.83
C THR A 131 -11.32 16.13 -9.30
N PRO A 132 -10.93 14.89 -9.64
CA PRO A 132 -10.79 14.46 -11.02
C PRO A 132 -12.11 14.59 -11.78
N MET A 133 -12.04 15.04 -13.02
CA MET A 133 -13.16 14.99 -13.99
C MET A 133 -13.13 13.65 -14.73
N ASP A 134 -14.22 13.31 -15.40
CA ASP A 134 -14.32 12.07 -16.18
C ASP A 134 -13.16 11.89 -17.17
N ARG A 135 -12.72 12.96 -17.83
CA ARG A 135 -11.59 12.95 -18.76
C ARG A 135 -10.27 12.57 -18.12
N ASP A 136 -10.08 12.91 -16.85
CA ASP A 136 -8.80 12.72 -16.13
C ASP A 136 -8.55 11.22 -15.88
N TRP A 137 -9.61 10.41 -15.78
CA TRP A 137 -9.50 8.96 -15.65
C TRP A 137 -8.97 8.25 -16.90
N PHE A 138 -9.01 8.91 -18.05
CA PHE A 138 -8.48 8.41 -19.32
C PHE A 138 -7.12 9.01 -19.67
N ASP A 139 -6.63 9.98 -18.87
CA ASP A 139 -5.33 10.59 -19.08
C ASP A 139 -4.22 9.71 -18.50
N THR A 140 -3.48 9.03 -19.37
CA THR A 140 -2.38 8.12 -18.99
C THR A 140 -1.19 8.84 -18.37
N THR A 141 -1.13 10.18 -18.41
CA THR A 141 -0.09 10.97 -17.76
C THR A 141 -0.36 11.18 -16.27
N ILE A 142 -1.60 11.05 -15.83
CA ILE A 142 -1.98 11.12 -14.41
C ILE A 142 -1.63 9.79 -13.75
N ARG A 143 -0.56 9.79 -12.96
CA ARG A 143 -0.05 8.61 -12.23
C ARG A 143 -0.04 8.80 -10.73
N SER A 144 -0.53 9.93 -10.25
CA SER A 144 -0.56 10.24 -8.82
C SER A 144 -1.91 10.80 -8.44
N PHE A 145 -2.48 10.28 -7.37
CA PHE A 145 -3.81 10.68 -6.88
C PHE A 145 -3.96 10.33 -5.40
N ALA A 146 -4.98 10.88 -4.77
CA ALA A 146 -5.37 10.49 -3.43
C ALA A 146 -6.82 10.03 -3.41
N MET A 147 -7.13 9.08 -2.53
CA MET A 147 -8.45 8.55 -2.28
C MET A 147 -8.78 8.74 -0.81
N ARG A 148 -9.85 9.48 -0.53
CA ARG A 148 -10.39 9.63 0.83
C ARG A 148 -11.58 8.70 1.01
N LEU A 149 -11.51 7.88 2.04
CA LEU A 149 -12.61 7.05 2.51
C LEU A 149 -13.25 7.75 3.70
N LEU A 150 -14.54 8.09 3.56
CA LEU A 150 -15.31 8.77 4.59
C LEU A 150 -15.95 7.74 5.53
N SER A 151 -15.76 7.91 6.82
CA SER A 151 -16.46 7.17 7.86
C SER A 151 -17.60 8.00 8.44
N GLN A 152 -18.70 7.34 8.85
CA GLN A 152 -19.81 8.05 9.49
C GLN A 152 -19.54 8.35 10.97
N ASP A 153 -18.91 7.41 11.65
CA ASP A 153 -18.73 7.43 13.11
C ASP A 153 -17.27 7.30 13.53
N GLU A 154 -16.35 7.20 12.55
CA GLU A 154 -14.95 6.92 12.78
C GLU A 154 -14.06 7.94 12.07
N VAL A 155 -12.81 7.59 11.97
CA VAL A 155 -11.78 8.41 11.37
C VAL A 155 -11.74 8.22 9.86
N ASP A 156 -11.79 9.32 9.11
CA ASP A 156 -11.56 9.29 7.68
C ASP A 156 -10.14 8.80 7.36
N VAL A 157 -10.02 8.07 6.27
CA VAL A 157 -8.73 7.55 5.78
C VAL A 157 -8.39 8.22 4.46
N LEU A 158 -7.17 8.74 4.35
CA LEU A 158 -6.64 9.27 3.10
C LEU A 158 -5.50 8.36 2.62
N ILE A 159 -5.69 7.76 1.46
CA ILE A 159 -4.69 6.94 0.79
C ILE A 159 -4.08 7.76 -0.34
N VAL A 160 -2.80 8.09 -0.22
CA VAL A 160 -2.06 8.86 -1.22
C VAL A 160 -1.19 7.92 -2.03
N ILE A 161 -1.36 7.93 -3.34
CA ILE A 161 -0.61 7.09 -4.29
C ILE A 161 0.22 8.00 -5.19
N ASN A 162 1.53 7.82 -5.15
CA ASN A 162 2.47 8.44 -6.08
C ASN A 162 3.08 7.36 -6.99
N GLY A 163 2.61 7.30 -8.23
CA GLY A 163 3.04 6.34 -9.24
C GLY A 163 4.17 6.86 -10.14
N VAL A 164 4.92 7.87 -9.72
CA VAL A 164 6.10 8.38 -10.42
C VAL A 164 7.33 8.31 -9.52
N ASP A 165 8.52 8.26 -10.10
CA ASP A 165 9.80 8.21 -9.37
C ASP A 165 10.18 9.56 -8.73
N GLU A 166 9.45 10.62 -9.04
CA GLU A 166 9.70 11.98 -8.54
C GLU A 166 8.91 12.27 -7.27
N VAL A 167 9.42 13.17 -6.45
CA VAL A 167 8.69 13.71 -5.30
C VAL A 167 7.49 14.52 -5.79
N ARG A 168 6.29 14.15 -5.37
CA ARG A 168 5.05 14.88 -5.64
C ARG A 168 4.51 15.52 -4.36
N ARG A 169 4.14 16.80 -4.47
CA ARG A 169 3.40 17.48 -3.41
C ARG A 169 1.92 17.24 -3.60
N PHE A 170 1.22 16.99 -2.50
CA PHE A 170 -0.22 16.84 -2.48
C PHE A 170 -0.84 17.93 -1.61
N THR A 171 -1.86 18.57 -2.14
CA THR A 171 -2.75 19.44 -1.37
C THR A 171 -3.80 18.57 -0.72
N LEU A 172 -3.78 18.48 0.61
CA LEU A 172 -4.71 17.64 1.35
C LEU A 172 -6.01 18.39 1.64
N PRO A 173 -7.16 17.68 1.77
CA PRO A 173 -8.40 18.28 2.23
C PRO A 173 -8.20 19.02 3.56
N SER A 174 -8.69 20.26 3.63
CA SER A 174 -8.45 21.19 4.76
C SER A 174 -9.54 21.17 5.82
N ASP A 175 -10.59 20.38 5.64
CA ASP A 175 -11.72 20.23 6.55
C ASP A 175 -11.40 19.40 7.80
N CYS A 176 -10.25 18.79 7.85
CA CYS A 176 -9.74 18.05 8.99
C CYS A 176 -8.20 18.06 8.99
N SER A 177 -7.61 17.58 10.08
CA SER A 177 -6.16 17.37 10.18
C SER A 177 -5.80 15.93 9.86
N TRP A 178 -4.62 15.72 9.28
CA TRP A 178 -4.15 14.41 8.84
C TRP A 178 -2.90 13.97 9.60
N GLN A 179 -2.86 12.69 9.94
CA GLN A 179 -1.66 12.04 10.48
C GLN A 179 -1.25 10.91 9.55
N CYS A 180 0.05 10.78 9.29
CA CYS A 180 0.59 9.65 8.56
C CYS A 180 0.74 8.44 9.51
N ASP A 181 -0.08 7.43 9.33
CA ASP A 181 -0.01 6.20 10.10
C ASP A 181 0.96 5.18 9.48
N TRP A 182 1.14 5.24 8.18
CA TRP A 182 2.06 4.39 7.44
C TRP A 182 2.50 5.03 6.12
N SER A 183 3.73 4.74 5.71
CA SER A 183 4.27 5.13 4.41
C SER A 183 5.23 4.05 3.92
N SER A 184 5.09 3.66 2.66
CA SER A 184 6.03 2.72 2.03
C SER A 184 7.45 3.28 1.97
N ALA A 185 7.62 4.59 1.87
CA ALA A 185 8.93 5.25 1.88
C ALA A 185 9.67 5.06 3.23
N THR A 186 8.96 5.10 4.34
CA THR A 186 9.55 4.86 5.67
C THR A 186 9.79 3.38 5.95
N ALA A 187 8.97 2.51 5.38
CA ALA A 187 9.12 1.06 5.52
C ALA A 187 10.44 0.55 4.93
N VAL A 188 11.02 1.23 3.93
CA VAL A 188 12.33 0.89 3.35
C VAL A 188 13.50 1.69 3.96
N GLY A 189 13.29 2.31 5.13
CA GLY A 189 14.33 3.08 5.81
C GLY A 189 14.62 4.45 5.20
N LEU A 190 13.83 4.90 4.27
CA LEU A 190 13.88 6.27 3.77
C LEU A 190 13.24 7.18 4.84
N ARG A 191 14.01 8.11 5.39
CA ARG A 191 13.46 9.12 6.29
C ARG A 191 12.51 10.01 5.51
N PRO A 192 11.30 10.31 6.05
CA PRO A 192 10.47 11.38 5.49
C PRO A 192 11.30 12.66 5.42
N ALA A 193 11.16 13.43 4.35
CA ALA A 193 11.79 14.74 4.26
C ALA A 193 11.29 15.64 5.42
N PRO A 194 12.12 16.56 5.95
CA PRO A 194 11.65 17.52 6.93
C PRO A 194 10.49 18.32 6.33
N GLY A 195 9.28 18.11 6.83
CA GLY A 195 8.03 18.69 6.30
C GLY A 195 6.96 17.64 5.95
N ASP A 196 7.33 16.36 5.81
CA ASP A 196 6.39 15.25 5.48
C ASP A 196 5.56 14.78 6.69
N ARG A 197 5.50 15.56 7.75
CA ARG A 197 4.68 15.24 8.92
C ARG A 197 3.22 15.55 8.62
N LEU A 198 2.50 14.58 8.12
CA LEU A 198 1.05 14.57 8.20
C LEU A 198 0.68 14.32 9.67
N GLN A 199 0.22 15.34 10.38
CA GLN A 199 -0.27 15.20 11.75
C GLN A 199 -1.78 15.13 11.74
N ARG A 200 -2.31 14.15 12.46
CA ARG A 200 -3.74 14.05 12.80
C ARG A 200 -4.01 14.86 14.06
N ILE A 201 -5.11 15.62 14.07
CA ILE A 201 -5.78 16.06 15.28
C ILE A 201 -7.26 15.66 15.14
N GLY A 202 -7.78 14.92 16.10
CA GLY A 202 -9.16 14.45 16.09
C GLY A 202 -10.16 15.59 16.03
N LYS A 203 -11.34 15.31 15.53
CA LYS A 203 -12.51 16.21 15.71
C LYS A 203 -12.74 16.37 17.22
N ASN A 204 -12.77 17.63 17.72
CA ASN A 204 -13.43 17.97 18.99
C ASN A 204 -14.93 17.91 18.79
#